data_c302af0862aa05d9593503ad83cd8d7f
#
_entry.id   c302af0862aa05d9593503ad83cd8d7f
#
_cell.length_a   1.000
_cell.length_b   1.000
_cell.length_c   1.000
_cell.angle_alpha   90.00
_cell.angle_beta   90.00
_cell.angle_gamma   90.00
#
_symmetry.space_group_name_H-M   'P 1'
#
loop_
_entity.id
_entity.type
_entity.pdbx_description
1 polymer ?
#
loop_
_entity_poly.entity_id
_entity_poly.type
_entity_poly.pdbx_seq_one_letter_code
_entity_poly.pdbx_strand_id
1 'polypeptide(L)'
;LWYVAHGCQLTTGAPCRFDCYAWRKAYVARVCPNCLRTAVLSRQFREMAGSRIEALLASFPKLINSGSQHTFVETDSVRYVYQPLEDLYMILLTTKNSNILQDIDTLHLLARAVSDRCHSLDEQDVLLSCFEILEAFDEIVTLGYRENVTLSQVRTMLEMDSHEERIHEIIERVR
;
A
#
# COMPACT_ATOMS: atom_id res chain seq x y z
N LEU A 1 10.60 -5.19 -14.10
CA LEU A 1 11.52 -4.57 -13.12
C LEU A 1 10.87 -4.67 -11.75
N TRP A 2 11.32 -5.62 -10.95
CA TRP A 2 10.89 -5.79 -9.57
C TRP A 2 11.65 -4.78 -8.70
N TYR A 3 11.01 -3.74 -8.25
CA TYR A 3 11.57 -2.89 -7.22
C TYR A 3 11.09 -3.41 -5.87
N VAL A 4 11.89 -4.25 -5.24
CA VAL A 4 11.77 -4.58 -3.82
C VAL A 4 12.60 -3.54 -3.08
N ALA A 5 11.96 -2.53 -2.54
CA ALA A 5 12.63 -1.66 -1.58
C ALA A 5 12.90 -2.49 -0.31
N HIS A 6 14.13 -2.91 -0.13
CA HIS A 6 14.63 -3.50 1.12
C HIS A 6 14.73 -2.37 2.15
N GLY A 7 13.74 -2.25 2.99
CA GLY A 7 13.75 -1.36 4.16
C GLY A 7 14.36 -2.08 5.35
N CYS A 8 15.47 -1.54 5.78
CA CYS A 8 16.08 -1.53 7.10
C CYS A 8 15.96 -2.79 7.96
N GLN A 9 17.05 -3.55 8.04
CA GLN A 9 17.30 -4.52 9.10
C GLN A 9 17.59 -3.77 10.40
N LEU A 10 16.72 -3.85 11.36
CA LEU A 10 17.04 -3.62 12.76
C LEU A 10 16.97 -4.96 13.50
N THR A 11 18.15 -5.51 13.74
CA THR A 11 18.38 -6.63 14.65
C THR A 11 18.21 -6.16 16.09
N THR A 12 17.15 -6.55 16.75
CA THR A 12 17.15 -6.80 18.20
C THR A 12 16.02 -7.77 18.53
N GLY A 13 16.42 -8.94 19.00
CA GLY A 13 15.48 -9.97 19.42
C GLY A 13 14.77 -9.61 20.71
N ALA A 14 13.46 -9.47 20.61
CA ALA A 14 12.51 -9.72 21.67
C ALA A 14 11.17 -10.10 21.04
N PRO A 15 10.49 -11.18 21.46
CA PRO A 15 9.18 -11.52 20.92
C PRO A 15 8.14 -10.56 21.51
N CYS A 16 7.79 -9.52 20.75
CA CYS A 16 6.68 -8.66 21.11
C CYS A 16 5.37 -9.43 20.97
N ARG A 17 4.69 -9.67 22.09
CA ARG A 17 3.36 -10.32 22.20
C ARG A 17 2.19 -9.47 21.69
N PHE A 18 2.39 -8.57 20.72
CA PHE A 18 1.37 -7.70 20.14
C PHE A 18 1.14 -7.95 18.64
N ASP A 19 1.17 -9.22 18.21
CA ASP A 19 1.07 -9.59 16.79
C ASP A 19 -0.35 -9.56 16.20
N CYS A 20 -1.35 -9.07 16.91
CA CYS A 20 -2.75 -9.28 16.51
C CYS A 20 -3.30 -8.34 15.44
N TYR A 21 -2.63 -7.19 15.11
CA TYR A 21 -3.26 -6.13 14.30
C TYR A 21 -2.40 -5.57 13.17
N ALA A 22 -1.32 -6.21 12.79
CA ALA A 22 -0.43 -5.63 11.80
C ALA A 22 -0.78 -6.05 10.37
N TRP A 23 -0.91 -5.07 9.48
CA TRP A 23 -1.02 -5.28 8.05
C TRP A 23 0.30 -5.76 7.47
N ARG A 24 0.21 -6.64 6.49
CA ARG A 24 1.41 -7.27 5.95
C ARG A 24 1.84 -6.64 4.63
N LYS A 25 0.89 -6.29 3.75
CA LYS A 25 1.21 -5.74 2.42
C LYS A 25 0.05 -4.99 1.78
N ALA A 26 0.38 -3.97 0.99
CA ALA A 26 -0.51 -3.31 0.05
C ALA A 26 -0.05 -3.55 -1.39
N TYR A 27 -0.99 -3.71 -2.31
CA TYR A 27 -0.73 -3.92 -3.73
C TYR A 27 -1.67 -3.08 -4.57
N VAL A 28 -1.14 -2.54 -5.67
CA VAL A 28 -1.91 -2.12 -6.84
C VAL A 28 -1.65 -3.15 -7.93
N ALA A 29 -2.68 -3.85 -8.37
CA ALA A 29 -2.53 -4.96 -9.30
C ALA A 29 -3.60 -4.94 -10.39
N ARG A 30 -3.23 -5.31 -11.62
CA ARG A 30 -4.19 -5.62 -12.67
C ARG A 30 -4.67 -7.06 -12.51
N VAL A 31 -5.98 -7.24 -12.38
CA VAL A 31 -6.59 -8.57 -12.36
C VAL A 31 -7.25 -8.82 -13.71
N CYS A 32 -6.62 -9.63 -14.52
CA CYS A 32 -7.19 -10.12 -15.77
C CYS A 32 -7.56 -11.60 -15.59
N PRO A 33 -8.74 -12.06 -16.03
CA PRO A 33 -9.17 -13.46 -15.89
C PRO A 33 -8.20 -14.47 -16.49
N ASN A 34 -7.46 -14.05 -17.52
CA ASN A 34 -6.53 -14.90 -18.28
C ASN A 34 -5.04 -14.56 -18.10
N CYS A 35 -4.71 -13.42 -17.47
CA CYS A 35 -3.33 -12.94 -17.31
C CYS A 35 -3.04 -12.62 -15.85
N LEU A 36 -2.55 -13.57 -15.16
CA LEU A 36 -2.43 -13.65 -13.71
C LEU A 36 -1.24 -12.90 -13.10
N ARG A 37 -0.64 -11.87 -13.72
CA ARG A 37 0.76 -11.63 -13.36
C ARG A 37 1.26 -10.21 -13.16
N THR A 38 0.47 -9.20 -13.00
CA THR A 38 1.14 -7.92 -12.76
C THR A 38 0.60 -7.21 -11.54
N ALA A 39 1.23 -7.47 -10.38
CA ALA A 39 1.28 -6.45 -9.36
C ALA A 39 2.07 -5.28 -9.95
N VAL A 40 1.43 -4.17 -10.21
CA VAL A 40 2.04 -2.95 -10.75
C VAL A 40 2.90 -2.31 -9.67
N LEU A 41 2.36 -2.23 -8.46
CA LEU A 41 3.01 -1.65 -7.30
C LEU A 41 2.80 -2.54 -6.09
N SER A 42 3.82 -2.69 -5.25
CA SER A 42 3.75 -3.49 -4.03
C SER A 42 4.56 -2.84 -2.92
N ARG A 43 3.91 -2.60 -1.78
CA ARG A 43 4.57 -2.16 -0.55
C ARG A 43 4.46 -3.22 0.52
N GLN A 44 5.58 -3.62 1.07
CA GLN A 44 5.66 -4.58 2.16
C GLN A 44 5.95 -3.87 3.48
N PHE A 45 5.02 -3.96 4.42
CA PHE A 45 5.18 -3.37 5.76
C PHE A 45 5.79 -4.34 6.76
N ARG A 46 5.66 -5.65 6.53
CA ARG A 46 6.28 -6.72 7.35
C ARG A 46 6.91 -7.77 6.46
N GLU A 47 7.99 -8.36 6.93
CA GLU A 47 8.71 -9.41 6.19
C GLU A 47 7.83 -10.62 5.91
N MET A 48 7.83 -11.04 4.65
CA MET A 48 7.21 -12.25 4.18
C MET A 48 8.05 -12.84 3.05
N ALA A 49 8.23 -14.16 3.05
CA ALA A 49 8.99 -14.84 1.99
C ALA A 49 8.36 -14.58 0.60
N GLY A 50 9.19 -14.27 -0.40
CA GLY A 50 8.74 -13.93 -1.76
C GLY A 50 7.88 -15.02 -2.38
N SER A 51 8.26 -16.30 -2.22
CA SER A 51 7.48 -17.44 -2.72
C SER A 51 6.07 -17.52 -2.14
N ARG A 52 5.90 -17.15 -0.86
CA ARG A 52 4.58 -17.09 -0.22
C ARG A 52 3.74 -15.97 -0.80
N ILE A 53 4.34 -14.83 -1.10
CA ILE A 53 3.68 -13.68 -1.71
C ILE A 53 3.15 -14.04 -3.09
N GLU A 54 4.00 -14.64 -3.93
CA GLU A 54 3.64 -15.08 -5.27
C GLU A 54 2.48 -16.09 -5.24
N ALA A 55 2.51 -17.04 -4.32
CA ALA A 55 1.44 -18.00 -4.11
C ALA A 55 0.11 -17.32 -3.71
N LEU A 56 0.17 -16.33 -2.81
CA LEU A 56 -1.00 -15.57 -2.37
C LEU A 56 -1.59 -14.73 -3.52
N LEU A 57 -0.75 -14.04 -4.29
CA LEU A 57 -1.20 -13.27 -5.46
C LEU A 57 -1.77 -14.17 -6.56
N ALA A 58 -1.17 -15.34 -6.78
CA ALA A 58 -1.67 -16.32 -7.76
C ALA A 58 -3.03 -16.94 -7.37
N SER A 59 -3.35 -17.00 -6.09
CA SER A 59 -4.64 -17.48 -5.61
C SER A 59 -5.75 -16.44 -5.67
N PHE A 60 -5.41 -15.14 -5.60
CA PHE A 60 -6.37 -14.04 -5.51
C PHE A 60 -7.41 -14.00 -6.64
N PRO A 61 -7.05 -14.12 -7.95
CA PRO A 61 -8.05 -14.10 -9.02
C PRO A 61 -9.06 -15.24 -8.97
N LYS A 62 -8.68 -16.36 -8.37
CA LYS A 62 -9.58 -17.52 -8.19
C LYS A 62 -10.59 -17.30 -7.08
N LEU A 63 -10.27 -16.40 -6.15
CA LEU A 63 -11.10 -16.07 -4.99
C LEU A 63 -12.11 -14.95 -5.31
N ILE A 64 -11.84 -14.13 -6.32
CA ILE A 64 -12.77 -13.10 -6.80
C ILE A 64 -13.76 -13.75 -7.74
N ASN A 65 -14.96 -14.04 -7.24
CA ASN A 65 -16.08 -14.43 -8.10
C ASN A 65 -16.67 -13.20 -8.77
N SER A 66 -16.75 -13.22 -10.10
CA SER A 66 -17.40 -12.19 -10.90
C SER A 66 -18.88 -12.08 -10.50
N GLY A 67 -19.21 -11.06 -9.72
CA GLY A 67 -20.60 -10.77 -9.30
C GLY A 67 -20.85 -10.67 -7.81
N SER A 68 -19.90 -10.99 -6.95
CA SER A 68 -20.05 -10.76 -5.52
C SER A 68 -19.54 -9.35 -5.16
N GLN A 69 -20.38 -8.57 -4.52
CA GLN A 69 -20.02 -7.24 -3.98
C GLN A 69 -19.16 -7.33 -2.70
N HIS A 70 -18.44 -8.45 -2.51
CA HIS A 70 -17.60 -8.61 -1.33
C HIS A 70 -16.35 -7.77 -1.47
N THR A 71 -16.05 -6.97 -0.48
CA THR A 71 -14.83 -6.16 -0.37
C THR A 71 -13.69 -6.92 0.29
N PHE A 72 -13.94 -8.12 0.78
CA PHE A 72 -12.92 -8.96 1.41
C PHE A 72 -13.16 -10.46 1.17
N VAL A 73 -12.09 -11.22 1.19
CA VAL A 73 -12.11 -12.69 1.13
C VAL A 73 -11.10 -13.24 2.16
N GLU A 74 -11.53 -14.22 2.93
CA GLU A 74 -10.68 -14.89 3.91
C GLU A 74 -10.21 -16.25 3.38
N THR A 75 -8.93 -16.50 3.59
CA THR A 75 -8.31 -17.82 3.41
C THR A 75 -7.81 -18.33 4.77
N ASP A 76 -7.30 -19.55 4.82
CA ASP A 76 -6.84 -20.16 6.08
C ASP A 76 -5.75 -19.35 6.78
N SER A 77 -4.93 -18.61 6.04
CA SER A 77 -3.74 -17.93 6.57
C SER A 77 -3.81 -16.41 6.56
N VAL A 78 -4.57 -15.81 5.63
CA VAL A 78 -4.63 -14.36 5.41
C VAL A 78 -6.03 -13.91 4.98
N ARG A 79 -6.31 -12.63 5.22
CA ARG A 79 -7.48 -11.95 4.70
C ARG A 79 -7.04 -11.00 3.59
N TYR A 80 -7.74 -11.05 2.47
CA TYR A 80 -7.63 -10.10 1.36
C TYR A 80 -8.75 -9.08 1.51
N VAL A 81 -8.39 -7.82 1.64
CA VAL A 81 -9.33 -6.71 1.53
C VAL A 81 -9.01 -6.00 0.21
N TYR A 82 -9.99 -5.81 -0.66
CA TYR A 82 -9.73 -5.28 -1.99
C TYR A 82 -10.81 -4.31 -2.45
N GLN A 83 -10.40 -3.40 -3.32
CA GLN A 83 -11.27 -2.40 -3.95
C GLN A 83 -10.89 -2.26 -5.42
N PRO A 84 -11.86 -2.26 -6.35
CA PRO A 84 -11.58 -1.93 -7.74
C PRO A 84 -11.24 -0.45 -7.88
N LEU A 85 -10.25 -0.17 -8.71
CA LEU A 85 -9.79 1.15 -9.16
C LEU A 85 -9.76 1.12 -10.68
N GLU A 86 -10.91 1.35 -11.32
CA GLU A 86 -11.08 1.23 -12.78
C GLU A 86 -10.56 -0.12 -13.30
N ASP A 87 -9.44 -0.14 -14.02
CA ASP A 87 -8.82 -1.36 -14.56
C ASP A 87 -7.87 -2.06 -13.57
N LEU A 88 -7.63 -1.46 -12.42
CA LEU A 88 -6.74 -1.97 -11.39
C LEU A 88 -7.50 -2.38 -10.13
N TYR A 89 -6.83 -3.09 -9.26
CA TYR A 89 -7.33 -3.44 -7.94
C TYR A 89 -6.34 -2.99 -6.88
N MET A 90 -6.83 -2.27 -5.88
CA MET A 90 -6.12 -2.05 -4.64
C MET A 90 -6.37 -3.24 -3.72
N ILE A 91 -5.31 -3.91 -3.27
CA ILE A 91 -5.40 -5.12 -2.46
C ILE A 91 -4.56 -4.93 -1.20
N LEU A 92 -5.17 -5.15 -0.05
CA LEU A 92 -4.51 -5.15 1.24
C LEU A 92 -4.52 -6.56 1.84
N LEU A 93 -3.34 -7.09 2.14
CA LEU A 93 -3.18 -8.37 2.83
C LEU A 93 -3.07 -8.14 4.34
N THR A 94 -4.01 -8.69 5.08
CA THR A 94 -4.07 -8.56 6.54
C THR A 94 -4.08 -9.91 7.25
N THR A 95 -3.87 -9.90 8.54
CA THR A 95 -4.05 -11.09 9.37
C THR A 95 -5.53 -11.30 9.67
N LYS A 96 -5.95 -12.54 9.93
CA LYS A 96 -7.34 -12.85 10.32
C LYS A 96 -7.81 -12.11 11.57
N ASN A 97 -6.88 -11.80 12.48
CA ASN A 97 -7.18 -11.15 13.76
C ASN A 97 -7.27 -9.62 13.66
N SER A 98 -7.08 -9.04 12.47
CA SER A 98 -7.21 -7.59 12.28
C SER A 98 -8.67 -7.15 12.33
N ASN A 99 -8.88 -5.87 12.68
CA ASN A 99 -10.20 -5.27 12.64
C ASN A 99 -10.58 -4.93 11.19
N ILE A 100 -11.56 -5.65 10.66
CA ILE A 100 -11.99 -5.53 9.26
C ILE A 100 -12.47 -4.11 8.89
N LEU A 101 -13.08 -3.40 9.83
CA LEU A 101 -13.55 -2.03 9.59
C LEU A 101 -12.35 -1.08 9.40
N GLN A 102 -11.33 -1.22 10.24
CA GLN A 102 -10.09 -0.46 10.08
C GLN A 102 -9.35 -0.82 8.80
N ASP A 103 -9.35 -2.09 8.42
CA ASP A 103 -8.72 -2.56 7.18
C ASP A 103 -9.42 -1.95 5.96
N ILE A 104 -10.75 -1.91 5.94
CA ILE A 104 -11.53 -1.29 4.86
C ILE A 104 -11.31 0.22 4.81
N ASP A 105 -11.34 0.92 5.94
CA ASP A 105 -11.08 2.36 6.00
C ASP A 105 -9.68 2.71 5.51
N THR A 106 -8.70 1.88 5.86
CA THR A 106 -7.32 2.07 5.38
C THR A 106 -7.20 1.80 3.90
N LEU A 107 -7.84 0.74 3.39
CA LEU A 107 -7.89 0.46 1.96
C LEU A 107 -8.48 1.64 1.18
N HIS A 108 -9.58 2.23 1.69
CA HIS A 108 -10.18 3.42 1.08
C HIS A 108 -9.24 4.62 1.09
N LEU A 109 -8.49 4.82 2.18
CA LEU A 109 -7.52 5.92 2.26
C LEU A 109 -6.35 5.70 1.29
N LEU A 110 -5.82 4.49 1.21
CA LEU A 110 -4.77 4.12 0.25
C LEU A 110 -5.26 4.28 -1.20
N ALA A 111 -6.47 3.82 -1.52
CA ALA A 111 -7.07 3.96 -2.84
C ALA A 111 -7.23 5.44 -3.23
N ARG A 112 -7.67 6.29 -2.30
CA ARG A 112 -7.78 7.74 -2.52
C ARG A 112 -6.41 8.40 -2.69
N ALA A 113 -5.38 7.94 -1.98
CA ALA A 113 -4.01 8.42 -2.14
C ALA A 113 -3.47 8.11 -3.55
N VAL A 114 -3.74 6.92 -4.09
CA VAL A 114 -3.40 6.57 -5.47
C VAL A 114 -4.11 7.48 -6.46
N SER A 115 -5.44 7.65 -6.32
CA SER A 115 -6.23 8.51 -7.20
C SER A 115 -5.83 9.99 -7.13
N ASP A 116 -5.24 10.42 -6.01
CA ASP A 116 -4.78 11.79 -5.82
C ASP A 116 -3.44 12.09 -6.52
N ARG A 117 -2.59 11.08 -6.66
CA ARG A 117 -1.26 11.19 -7.28
C ARG A 117 -1.25 10.88 -8.77
N CYS A 118 -2.19 10.09 -9.26
CA CYS A 118 -2.30 9.73 -10.66
C CYS A 118 -3.29 10.61 -11.40
N HIS A 119 -2.96 10.99 -12.62
CA HIS A 119 -3.90 11.69 -13.51
C HIS A 119 -4.95 10.73 -14.07
N SER A 120 -4.52 9.52 -14.43
CA SER A 120 -5.40 8.42 -14.81
C SER A 120 -5.05 7.19 -13.98
N LEU A 121 -6.02 6.28 -13.75
CA LEU A 121 -5.80 5.04 -13.02
C LEU A 121 -5.31 3.92 -13.94
N ASP A 122 -4.46 4.28 -14.91
CA ASP A 122 -3.82 3.35 -15.83
C ASP A 122 -2.51 2.80 -15.24
N GLU A 123 -2.12 1.62 -15.70
CA GLU A 123 -0.86 0.98 -15.28
C GLU A 123 0.37 1.87 -15.51
N GLN A 124 0.41 2.60 -16.62
CA GLN A 124 1.53 3.47 -16.98
C GLN A 124 1.66 4.66 -16.04
N ASP A 125 0.56 5.34 -15.72
CA ASP A 125 0.56 6.48 -14.82
C ASP A 125 0.91 6.09 -13.37
N VAL A 126 0.40 4.94 -12.92
CA VAL A 126 0.77 4.38 -11.62
C VAL A 126 2.27 4.04 -11.55
N LEU A 127 2.86 3.55 -12.64
CA LEU A 127 4.31 3.28 -12.70
C LEU A 127 5.15 4.56 -12.74
N LEU A 128 4.67 5.62 -13.39
CA LEU A 128 5.37 6.92 -13.42
C LEU A 128 5.38 7.58 -12.04
N SER A 129 4.25 7.50 -11.32
CA SER A 129 4.09 8.10 -9.98
C SER A 129 4.39 7.11 -8.84
N CYS A 130 5.05 5.98 -9.13
CA CYS A 130 5.19 4.88 -8.17
C CYS A 130 5.88 5.28 -6.85
N PHE A 131 6.88 6.15 -6.89
CA PHE A 131 7.60 6.58 -5.69
C PHE A 131 6.74 7.49 -4.82
N GLU A 132 6.03 8.44 -5.40
CA GLU A 132 5.11 9.33 -4.69
C GLU A 132 3.97 8.53 -4.02
N ILE A 133 3.46 7.51 -4.71
CA ILE A 133 2.45 6.60 -4.15
C ILE A 133 3.02 5.79 -2.98
N LEU A 134 4.26 5.30 -3.09
CA LEU A 134 4.91 4.54 -2.02
C LEU A 134 5.18 5.41 -0.78
N GLU A 135 5.62 6.65 -0.97
CA GLU A 135 5.77 7.64 0.10
C GLU A 135 4.44 7.90 0.79
N ALA A 136 3.36 8.11 0.01
CA ALA A 136 2.02 8.27 0.57
C ALA A 136 1.58 7.03 1.39
N PHE A 137 1.92 5.82 0.95
CA PHE A 137 1.60 4.61 1.69
C PHE A 137 2.37 4.52 3.01
N ASP A 138 3.61 4.98 3.05
CA ASP A 138 4.44 4.99 4.25
C ASP A 138 3.94 5.98 5.31
N GLU A 139 3.38 7.11 4.88
CA GLU A 139 2.72 8.07 5.77
C GLU A 139 1.39 7.55 6.34
N ILE A 140 0.68 6.69 5.60
CA ILE A 140 -0.60 6.10 6.04
C ILE A 140 -0.38 4.89 6.94
N VAL A 141 0.67 4.09 6.66
CA VAL A 141 0.93 2.81 7.33
C VAL A 141 2.38 2.74 7.78
N THR A 142 2.63 2.90 9.06
CA THR A 142 3.96 2.81 9.66
C THR A 142 4.14 1.46 10.35
N LEU A 143 5.17 0.71 9.96
CA LEU A 143 5.51 -0.61 10.51
C LEU A 143 4.35 -1.65 10.47
N GLY A 144 3.38 -1.47 9.56
CA GLY A 144 2.20 -2.31 9.45
C GLY A 144 1.03 -1.93 10.34
N TYR A 145 1.06 -0.75 10.94
CA TYR A 145 -0.03 -0.16 11.70
C TYR A 145 -0.55 1.10 11.00
N ARG A 146 -1.86 1.30 11.05
CA ARG A 146 -2.48 2.52 10.52
C ARG A 146 -2.13 3.72 11.39
N GLU A 147 -1.66 4.78 10.76
CA GLU A 147 -1.59 6.10 11.38
C GLU A 147 -2.95 6.81 11.30
N ASN A 148 -3.24 7.63 12.32
CA ASN A 148 -4.48 8.40 12.34
C ASN A 148 -4.32 9.69 11.53
N VAL A 149 -4.11 9.54 10.23
CA VAL A 149 -3.89 10.65 9.29
C VAL A 149 -5.05 10.78 8.31
N THR A 150 -5.30 12.01 7.89
CA THR A 150 -6.24 12.35 6.81
C THR A 150 -5.50 12.54 5.50
N LEU A 151 -6.17 12.43 4.36
CA LEU A 151 -5.56 12.64 3.05
C LEU A 151 -4.92 14.03 2.92
N SER A 152 -5.52 15.07 3.50
CA SER A 152 -4.95 16.42 3.50
C SER A 152 -3.63 16.51 4.27
N GLN A 153 -3.51 15.79 5.40
CA GLN A 153 -2.26 15.72 6.15
C GLN A 153 -1.18 14.96 5.35
N VAL A 154 -1.54 13.84 4.71
CA VAL A 154 -0.62 13.10 3.84
C VAL A 154 -0.10 14.00 2.70
N ARG A 155 -0.97 14.79 2.06
CA ARG A 155 -0.55 15.77 1.04
C ARG A 155 0.47 16.76 1.58
N THR A 156 0.19 17.35 2.75
CA THR A 156 1.10 18.33 3.38
C THR A 156 2.45 17.70 3.74
N MET A 157 2.46 16.45 4.22
CA MET A 157 3.69 15.73 4.50
C MET A 157 4.53 15.48 3.25
N LEU A 158 3.87 15.10 2.15
CA LEU A 158 4.52 14.84 0.86
C LEU A 158 5.03 16.10 0.15
N GLU A 159 4.46 17.27 0.44
CA GLU A 159 4.98 18.55 -0.07
C GLU A 159 6.38 18.85 0.46
N MET A 160 6.78 18.27 1.60
CA MET A 160 8.10 18.43 2.25
C MET A 160 8.53 19.88 2.35
N ASP A 161 7.59 20.80 2.59
CA ASP A 161 7.82 22.23 2.56
C ASP A 161 8.47 22.69 3.87
N SER A 162 9.74 23.09 3.80
CA SER A 162 10.51 23.57 4.93
C SER A 162 10.63 25.11 4.89
N HIS A 163 10.19 25.76 5.96
CA HIS A 163 10.33 27.20 6.11
C HIS A 163 11.81 27.63 6.18
N GLU A 164 12.63 26.82 6.81
CA GLU A 164 14.08 27.08 6.94
C GLU A 164 14.78 26.99 5.58
N GLU A 165 14.41 26.03 4.76
CA GLU A 165 14.93 25.87 3.40
C GLU A 165 14.59 27.07 2.52
N ARG A 166 13.33 27.55 2.58
CA ARG A 166 12.91 28.76 1.87
C ARG A 166 13.73 29.99 2.29
N ILE A 167 14.00 30.18 3.57
CA ILE A 167 14.85 31.26 4.06
C ILE A 167 16.27 31.12 3.53
N HIS A 168 16.80 29.91 3.50
CA HIS A 168 18.15 29.65 3.02
C HIS A 168 18.27 29.93 1.52
N GLU A 169 17.31 29.50 0.72
CA GLU A 169 17.25 29.84 -0.71
C GLU A 169 17.16 31.35 -0.97
N ILE A 170 16.39 32.09 -0.17
CA ILE A 170 16.29 33.56 -0.28
C ILE A 170 17.65 34.19 0.02
N ILE A 171 18.34 33.75 1.06
CA ILE A 171 19.67 34.26 1.43
C ILE A 171 20.70 33.98 0.32
N GLU A 172 20.69 32.79 -0.27
CA GLU A 172 21.58 32.44 -1.37
C GLU A 172 21.30 33.27 -2.63
N ARG A 173 20.03 33.53 -2.92
CA ARG A 173 19.62 34.32 -4.10
C ARG A 173 19.95 35.81 -3.97
N VAL A 174 20.15 36.33 -2.76
CA VAL A 174 20.51 37.73 -2.47
C VAL A 174 22.04 37.95 -2.36
N ARG A 175 22.80 36.87 -2.31
CA ARG A 175 24.30 36.90 -2.32
C ARG A 175 24.87 37.03 -3.73
#